data_df79436ea987c734ba5c2f4a4f2a899b
#
_entry.id   df79436ea987c734ba5c2f4a4f2a899b
#
_cell.length_a   1.000
_cell.length_b   1.000
_cell.length_c   1.000
_cell.angle_alpha   90.00
_cell.angle_beta   90.00
_cell.angle_gamma   90.00
#
_symmetry.space_group_name_H-M   'P 1'
#
loop_
_entity.id
_entity.type
_entity.pdbx_description
1 polymer ?
#
loop_
_entity_poly.entity_id
_entity_poly.type
_entity_poly.pdbx_seq_one_letter_code
_entity_poly.pdbx_strand_id
1 'polypeptide(L)'
;MNFSESDIQLYFPDFIAKSLSFDKEAYFRQENFNKAQTEESLASLVGKKTVFESLLLFWIKAYQKVLIWEEILEEWEIFTPPMFVVDAKKTSGEVFSRSINDMFKNLPYPPDLLLPPYKAYQLKDAWDQRIYLLENEDKYQLVYWDTTS
;
A
#
# COMPACT_ATOMS: atom_id res chain seq x y z
N MET A 1 -2.00 11.28 -10.56
CA MET A 1 -2.20 11.90 -9.24
C MET A 1 -0.86 11.91 -8.52
N ASN A 2 -0.48 13.04 -8.01
CA ASN A 2 0.77 13.17 -7.26
C ASN A 2 0.48 13.68 -5.86
N PHE A 3 1.11 13.06 -4.87
CA PHE A 3 1.12 13.60 -3.52
C PHE A 3 2.33 14.53 -3.42
N SER A 4 2.09 15.84 -3.48
CA SER A 4 3.19 16.80 -3.39
C SER A 4 3.74 16.85 -1.96
N GLU A 5 5.01 17.21 -1.85
CA GLU A 5 5.64 17.39 -0.55
C GLU A 5 4.92 18.46 0.27
N SER A 6 4.47 19.54 -0.39
CA SER A 6 3.71 20.60 0.27
C SER A 6 2.38 20.11 0.87
N ASP A 7 1.64 19.30 0.11
CA ASP A 7 0.37 18.75 0.60
C ASP A 7 0.60 17.82 1.79
N ILE A 8 1.62 16.97 1.71
CA ILE A 8 1.94 16.05 2.79
C ILE A 8 2.37 16.82 4.04
N GLN A 9 3.23 17.83 3.91
CA GLN A 9 3.66 18.64 5.04
C GLN A 9 2.49 19.37 5.70
N LEU A 10 1.55 19.88 4.90
CA LEU A 10 0.40 20.61 5.41
C LEU A 10 -0.54 19.72 6.23
N TYR A 11 -0.85 18.53 5.75
CA TYR A 11 -1.87 17.67 6.34
C TYR A 11 -1.31 16.59 7.27
N PHE A 12 -0.02 16.28 7.18
CA PHE A 12 0.58 15.15 7.89
C PHE A 12 0.35 15.17 9.40
N PRO A 13 0.57 16.31 10.11
CA PRO A 13 0.39 16.32 11.57
C PRO A 13 -1.02 15.94 12.01
N ASP A 14 -2.04 16.42 11.28
CA ASP A 14 -3.43 16.11 11.58
C ASP A 14 -3.78 14.66 11.19
N PHE A 15 -3.29 14.20 10.03
CA PHE A 15 -3.61 12.88 9.52
C PHE A 15 -2.95 11.78 10.35
N ILE A 16 -1.70 11.95 10.76
CA ILE A 16 -0.99 10.94 11.53
C ILE A 16 -1.59 10.75 12.92
N ALA A 17 -2.17 11.80 13.49
CA ALA A 17 -2.82 11.75 14.80
C ALA A 17 -4.17 11.05 14.78
N LYS A 18 -4.79 10.86 13.60
CA LYS A 18 -6.11 10.22 13.50
C LYS A 18 -6.01 8.72 13.79
N SER A 19 -6.94 8.21 14.59
CA SER A 19 -7.10 6.78 14.83
C SER A 19 -8.22 6.27 13.95
N LEU A 20 -7.87 5.59 12.86
CA LEU A 20 -8.83 5.12 11.85
C LEU A 20 -8.66 3.62 11.65
N SER A 21 -9.78 2.93 11.44
CA SER A 21 -9.82 1.49 11.25
C SER A 21 -9.99 1.12 9.77
N PHE A 22 -9.26 0.12 9.32
CA PHE A 22 -9.41 -0.45 7.98
C PHE A 22 -10.50 -1.53 7.98
N ASP A 23 -11.21 -1.67 6.86
CA ASP A 23 -12.20 -2.73 6.66
C ASP A 23 -11.57 -4.10 6.61
N LYS A 24 -10.45 -4.20 5.90
CA LYS A 24 -9.71 -5.43 5.72
C LYS A 24 -8.22 -5.14 5.81
N GLU A 25 -7.53 -6.01 6.53
CA GLU A 25 -6.08 -5.97 6.68
C GLU A 25 -5.53 -7.37 6.42
N ALA A 26 -4.54 -7.47 5.56
CA ALA A 26 -3.85 -8.73 5.31
C ALA A 26 -2.36 -8.46 5.18
N TYR A 27 -1.56 -9.27 5.87
CA TYR A 27 -0.11 -9.22 5.78
C TYR A 27 0.43 -10.65 5.70
N PHE A 28 1.21 -10.89 4.66
CA PHE A 28 1.85 -12.19 4.43
C PHE A 28 3.34 -12.00 4.35
N ARG A 29 4.07 -12.86 5.03
CA ARG A 29 5.53 -12.90 4.98
C ARG A 29 5.94 -14.35 4.84
N GLN A 30 6.69 -14.66 3.80
CA GLN A 30 7.15 -16.03 3.56
C GLN A 30 8.59 -16.05 3.12
N GLU A 31 9.31 -17.06 3.58
CA GLU A 31 10.66 -17.33 3.12
C GLU A 31 10.58 -18.24 1.89
N ASN A 32 11.36 -17.91 0.88
CA ASN A 32 11.48 -18.73 -0.30
C ASN A 32 12.73 -19.59 -0.19
N PHE A 33 12.55 -20.83 0.30
CA PHE A 33 13.67 -21.75 0.54
C PHE A 33 14.39 -22.22 -0.72
N ASN A 34 13.77 -22.09 -1.91
CA ASN A 34 14.35 -22.54 -3.17
C ASN A 34 15.32 -21.53 -3.80
N LYS A 35 15.27 -20.30 -3.32
CA LYS A 35 16.18 -19.23 -3.74
C LYS A 35 16.86 -18.70 -2.51
N ALA A 36 17.98 -19.30 -2.15
CA ALA A 36 18.75 -19.01 -0.95
C ALA A 36 18.43 -17.65 -0.30
N GLN A 37 17.63 -17.68 0.79
CA GLN A 37 17.43 -16.55 1.70
C GLN A 37 16.62 -15.36 1.15
N THR A 38 15.76 -15.56 0.17
CA THR A 38 14.81 -14.50 -0.20
C THR A 38 13.58 -14.57 0.69
N GLU A 39 13.11 -13.41 1.09
CA GLU A 39 11.90 -13.24 1.87
C GLU A 39 10.95 -12.33 1.09
N GLU A 40 9.70 -12.75 0.98
CA GLU A 40 8.66 -11.96 0.34
C GLU A 40 7.63 -11.52 1.36
N SER A 41 7.21 -10.27 1.25
CA SER A 41 6.12 -9.72 2.05
C SER A 41 5.06 -9.13 1.13
N LEU A 42 3.81 -9.32 1.52
CA LEU A 42 2.69 -8.70 0.82
C LEU A 42 1.69 -8.17 1.84
N ALA A 43 1.30 -6.90 1.68
CA ALA A 43 0.30 -6.25 2.51
C ALA A 43 -0.86 -5.78 1.65
N SER A 44 -2.07 -5.94 2.15
CA SER A 44 -3.28 -5.39 1.56
C SER A 44 -4.12 -4.73 2.65
N LEU A 45 -4.47 -3.47 2.43
CA LEU A 45 -5.28 -2.68 3.34
C LEU A 45 -6.42 -2.06 2.56
N VAL A 46 -7.63 -2.24 3.06
CA VAL A 46 -8.85 -1.68 2.45
C VAL A 46 -9.53 -0.77 3.45
N GLY A 47 -9.89 0.43 3.02
CA GLY A 47 -10.61 1.39 3.85
C GLY A 47 -11.78 2.05 3.12
N LYS A 48 -12.83 2.38 3.88
CA LYS A 48 -14.01 3.06 3.34
C LYS A 48 -13.74 4.55 3.14
N LYS A 49 -14.23 5.11 2.04
CA LYS A 49 -14.14 6.55 1.79
C LYS A 49 -14.86 7.38 2.86
N THR A 50 -15.90 6.83 3.50
CA THR A 50 -16.58 7.48 4.61
C THR A 50 -15.73 7.59 5.87
N VAL A 51 -14.71 6.73 6.02
CA VAL A 51 -13.78 6.77 7.15
C VAL A 51 -12.55 7.61 6.81
N PHE A 52 -11.94 7.39 5.64
CA PHE A 52 -10.67 7.99 5.26
C PHE A 52 -10.80 9.28 4.45
N GLU A 53 -11.96 9.78 4.19
CA GLU A 53 -12.26 11.09 3.58
C GLU A 53 -11.44 11.48 2.32
N SER A 54 -10.17 11.07 2.19
CA SER A 54 -9.33 11.35 1.04
C SER A 54 -8.33 10.23 0.78
N LEU A 55 -7.87 10.13 -0.46
CA LEU A 55 -6.85 9.15 -0.84
C LEU A 55 -5.51 9.44 -0.15
N LEU A 56 -5.17 10.72 0.05
CA LEU A 56 -3.95 11.11 0.75
C LEU A 56 -3.97 10.62 2.20
N LEU A 57 -5.07 10.82 2.91
CA LEU A 57 -5.22 10.34 4.28
C LEU A 57 -5.11 8.81 4.33
N PHE A 58 -5.78 8.12 3.41
CA PHE A 58 -5.70 6.67 3.31
C PHE A 58 -4.25 6.21 3.07
N TRP A 59 -3.55 6.83 2.11
CA TRP A 59 -2.16 6.49 1.80
C TRP A 59 -1.26 6.62 3.02
N ILE A 60 -1.32 7.76 3.72
CA ILE A 60 -0.49 8.01 4.89
C ILE A 60 -0.74 6.95 5.96
N LYS A 61 -2.00 6.68 6.29
CA LYS A 61 -2.35 5.72 7.35
C LYS A 61 -2.04 4.28 6.94
N ALA A 62 -2.30 3.91 5.71
CA ALA A 62 -2.03 2.56 5.22
C ALA A 62 -0.53 2.28 5.15
N TYR A 63 0.25 3.20 4.63
CA TYR A 63 1.70 3.04 4.54
C TYR A 63 2.35 3.02 5.93
N GLN A 64 1.84 3.82 6.86
CA GLN A 64 2.26 3.76 8.26
C GLN A 64 2.10 2.34 8.81
N LYS A 65 0.95 1.71 8.58
CA LYS A 65 0.68 0.35 9.04
C LYS A 65 1.64 -0.66 8.42
N VAL A 66 1.92 -0.52 7.13
CA VAL A 66 2.89 -1.39 6.43
C VAL A 66 4.29 -1.26 7.03
N LEU A 67 4.75 -0.04 7.30
CA LEU A 67 6.07 0.19 7.88
C LEU A 67 6.19 -0.42 9.28
N ILE A 68 5.11 -0.40 10.07
CA ILE A 68 5.07 -1.06 11.37
C ILE A 68 5.15 -2.59 11.19
N TRP A 69 4.36 -3.18 10.28
CA TRP A 69 4.40 -4.61 10.01
C TRP A 69 5.77 -5.09 9.49
N GLU A 70 6.43 -4.27 8.67
CA GLU A 70 7.77 -4.56 8.13
C GLU A 70 8.89 -4.31 9.15
N GLU A 71 8.53 -3.91 10.37
CA GLU A 71 9.49 -3.61 11.43
C GLU A 71 10.48 -2.47 11.10
N ILE A 72 10.12 -1.63 10.13
CA ILE A 72 10.90 -0.44 9.76
C ILE A 72 10.68 0.67 10.78
N LEU A 73 9.46 0.74 11.32
CA LEU A 73 9.05 1.73 12.32
C LEU A 73 8.38 1.04 13.50
N GLU A 74 8.65 1.55 14.70
CA GLU A 74 7.92 1.16 15.89
C GLU A 74 6.59 1.93 15.97
N GLU A 75 5.59 1.37 16.65
CA GLU A 75 4.26 2.00 16.76
C GLU A 75 4.31 3.39 17.37
N TRP A 76 5.27 3.65 18.23
CA TRP A 76 5.45 4.91 18.94
C TRP A 76 6.35 5.91 18.21
N GLU A 77 7.00 5.51 17.12
CA GLU A 77 7.91 6.39 16.40
C GLU A 77 7.14 7.49 15.64
N ILE A 78 7.77 8.66 15.55
CA ILE A 78 7.25 9.78 14.78
C ILE A 78 7.69 9.60 13.33
N PHE A 79 6.72 9.50 12.42
CA PHE A 79 6.98 9.43 10.99
C PHE A 79 7.40 10.80 10.47
N THR A 80 8.27 10.81 9.47
CA THR A 80 8.64 12.03 8.78
C THR A 80 7.86 12.13 7.46
N PRO A 81 7.33 13.32 7.12
CA PRO A 81 6.56 13.51 5.89
C PRO A 81 7.26 13.03 4.61
N PRO A 82 8.57 13.21 4.42
CA PRO A 82 9.25 12.77 3.19
C PRO A 82 9.12 11.28 2.88
N MET A 83 8.88 10.42 3.87
CA MET A 83 8.69 8.98 3.65
C MET A 83 7.45 8.66 2.80
N PHE A 84 6.53 9.59 2.70
CA PHE A 84 5.26 9.42 2.02
C PHE A 84 5.19 10.12 0.65
N VAL A 85 6.25 10.83 0.27
CA VAL A 85 6.29 11.54 -1.02
C VAL A 85 6.51 10.54 -2.14
N VAL A 86 5.54 10.45 -3.04
CA VAL A 86 5.58 9.51 -4.16
C VAL A 86 4.95 10.12 -5.41
N ASP A 87 5.45 9.71 -6.55
CA ASP A 87 4.84 9.98 -7.86
C ASP A 87 3.87 8.83 -8.18
N ALA A 88 2.59 9.13 -8.13
CA ALA A 88 1.56 8.15 -8.45
C ALA A 88 1.16 8.25 -9.91
N LYS A 89 1.38 7.19 -10.66
CA LYS A 89 1.04 7.11 -12.08
C LYS A 89 -0.17 6.22 -12.27
N LYS A 90 -1.19 6.73 -12.98
CA LYS A 90 -2.33 5.90 -13.35
C LYS A 90 -1.85 4.78 -14.27
N THR A 91 -2.18 3.54 -13.93
CA THR A 91 -1.80 2.37 -14.73
C THR A 91 -3.01 1.82 -15.48
N SER A 92 -2.77 1.18 -16.64
CA SER A 92 -3.83 0.49 -17.36
C SER A 92 -4.27 -0.77 -16.61
N GLY A 93 -5.52 -1.19 -16.82
CA GLY A 93 -6.04 -2.41 -16.21
C GLY A 93 -5.25 -3.66 -16.58
N GLU A 94 -4.74 -3.73 -17.81
CA GLU A 94 -3.95 -4.86 -18.27
C GLU A 94 -2.58 -4.93 -17.58
N VAL A 95 -1.88 -3.81 -17.49
CA VAL A 95 -0.57 -3.73 -16.80
C VAL A 95 -0.73 -4.05 -15.33
N PHE A 96 -1.75 -3.49 -14.69
CA PHE A 96 -2.05 -3.76 -13.30
C PHE A 96 -2.37 -5.24 -13.07
N SER A 97 -3.22 -5.85 -13.90
CA SER A 97 -3.59 -7.27 -13.75
C SER A 97 -2.39 -8.19 -13.86
N ARG A 98 -1.47 -7.94 -14.79
CA ARG A 98 -0.25 -8.73 -14.91
C ARG A 98 0.63 -8.60 -13.69
N SER A 99 0.79 -7.39 -13.17
CA SER A 99 1.60 -7.15 -11.98
C SER A 99 1.00 -7.83 -10.74
N ILE A 100 -0.32 -7.74 -10.56
CA ILE A 100 -1.02 -8.38 -9.45
C ILE A 100 -0.88 -9.90 -9.53
N ASN A 101 -1.06 -10.49 -10.70
CA ASN A 101 -0.92 -11.93 -10.87
C ASN A 101 0.49 -12.40 -10.51
N ASP A 102 1.49 -11.63 -10.88
CA ASP A 102 2.88 -11.94 -10.54
C ASP A 102 3.13 -11.84 -9.03
N MET A 103 2.61 -10.80 -8.38
CA MET A 103 2.75 -10.63 -6.92
C MET A 103 2.02 -11.71 -6.13
N PHE A 104 0.86 -12.18 -6.62
CA PHE A 104 -0.02 -13.10 -5.90
C PHE A 104 0.22 -14.59 -6.20
N LYS A 105 1.04 -14.90 -7.20
CA LYS A 105 1.21 -16.29 -7.71
C LYS A 105 1.66 -17.30 -6.66
N ASN A 106 2.40 -16.88 -5.65
CA ASN A 106 2.93 -17.76 -4.61
C ASN A 106 2.09 -17.78 -3.33
N LEU A 107 0.98 -17.03 -3.30
CA LEU A 107 0.09 -16.99 -2.15
C LEU A 107 -1.01 -18.03 -2.29
N PRO A 108 -1.21 -18.89 -1.26
CA PRO A 108 -2.31 -19.86 -1.28
C PRO A 108 -3.69 -19.20 -1.17
N TYR A 109 -3.78 -18.07 -0.46
CA TYR A 109 -5.01 -17.32 -0.25
C TYR A 109 -4.75 -15.82 -0.49
N PRO A 110 -4.68 -15.38 -1.77
CA PRO A 110 -4.42 -13.97 -2.05
C PRO A 110 -5.56 -13.08 -1.54
N PRO A 111 -5.24 -11.85 -1.11
CA PRO A 111 -6.30 -10.91 -0.68
C PRO A 111 -7.19 -10.52 -1.86
N ASP A 112 -8.46 -10.23 -1.56
CA ASP A 112 -9.39 -9.75 -2.56
C ASP A 112 -9.04 -8.33 -2.98
N LEU A 113 -9.18 -8.04 -4.26
CA LEU A 113 -9.11 -6.69 -4.80
C LEU A 113 -10.47 -6.01 -4.69
N LEU A 114 -10.46 -4.67 -4.74
CA LEU A 114 -11.70 -3.90 -4.81
C LEU A 114 -12.56 -4.37 -5.97
N LEU A 115 -13.88 -4.28 -5.80
CA LEU A 115 -14.83 -4.57 -6.87
C LEU A 115 -14.68 -3.56 -8.01
N PRO A 116 -14.60 -4.02 -9.26
CA PRO A 116 -14.56 -3.12 -10.41
C PRO A 116 -15.90 -2.38 -10.59
N PRO A 117 -15.91 -1.21 -11.25
CA PRO A 117 -14.73 -0.55 -11.82
C PRO A 117 -13.90 0.19 -10.78
N TYR A 118 -12.58 0.13 -10.89
CA TYR A 118 -11.67 0.87 -10.04
C TYR A 118 -10.57 1.52 -10.87
N LYS A 119 -9.96 2.58 -10.30
CA LYS A 119 -8.74 3.20 -10.81
C LYS A 119 -7.56 2.61 -10.06
N ALA A 120 -6.47 2.33 -10.77
CA ALA A 120 -5.23 1.84 -10.19
C ALA A 120 -4.10 2.86 -10.42
N TYR A 121 -3.37 3.17 -9.36
CA TYR A 121 -2.22 4.06 -9.41
C TYR A 121 -0.99 3.28 -8.97
N GLN A 122 0.04 3.32 -9.81
CA GLN A 122 1.33 2.72 -9.50
C GLN A 122 2.20 3.75 -8.80
N LEU A 123 2.60 3.46 -7.56
CA LEU A 123 3.49 4.33 -6.78
C LEU A 123 4.94 3.90 -6.91
N LYS A 124 5.16 2.61 -7.05
CA LYS A 124 6.49 2.05 -7.27
C LYS A 124 6.39 0.76 -8.06
N ASP A 125 7.29 0.59 -9.02
CA ASP A 125 7.45 -0.65 -9.77
C ASP A 125 8.94 -0.90 -9.94
N ALA A 126 9.51 -1.66 -9.01
CA ALA A 126 10.90 -2.08 -9.02
C ALA A 126 10.96 -3.59 -8.84
N TRP A 127 12.12 -4.18 -9.12
CA TRP A 127 12.30 -5.63 -8.99
C TRP A 127 12.13 -6.13 -7.55
N ASP A 128 12.38 -5.27 -6.58
CA ASP A 128 12.35 -5.58 -5.14
C ASP A 128 11.15 -5.00 -4.41
N GLN A 129 10.36 -4.13 -5.05
CA GLN A 129 9.22 -3.49 -4.40
C GLN A 129 8.19 -3.02 -5.42
N ARG A 130 6.91 -3.31 -5.15
CA ARG A 130 5.79 -2.81 -5.95
C ARG A 130 4.71 -2.29 -5.02
N ILE A 131 4.22 -1.10 -5.33
CA ILE A 131 3.19 -0.43 -4.52
C ILE A 131 2.11 0.12 -5.44
N TYR A 132 0.85 -0.26 -5.16
CA TYR A 132 -0.31 0.22 -5.89
C TYR A 132 -1.36 0.76 -4.94
N LEU A 133 -2.03 1.83 -5.36
CA LEU A 133 -3.25 2.30 -4.74
C LEU A 133 -4.42 2.09 -5.69
N LEU A 134 -5.52 1.58 -5.15
CA LEU A 134 -6.76 1.38 -5.88
C LEU A 134 -7.85 2.25 -5.30
N GLU A 135 -8.74 2.69 -6.16
CA GLU A 135 -9.90 3.49 -5.76
C GLU A 135 -11.12 3.08 -6.57
N ASN A 136 -12.19 2.68 -5.90
CA ASN A 136 -13.49 2.53 -6.53
C ASN A 136 -14.46 3.58 -5.97
N GLU A 137 -15.77 3.42 -6.21
CA GLU A 137 -16.77 4.37 -5.74
C GLU A 137 -16.78 4.52 -4.21
N ASP A 138 -16.57 3.43 -3.47
CA ASP A 138 -16.80 3.36 -2.02
C ASP A 138 -15.54 3.23 -1.19
N LYS A 139 -14.44 2.75 -1.77
CA LYS A 139 -13.28 2.30 -1.00
C LYS A 139 -11.96 2.65 -1.65
N TYR A 140 -10.91 2.65 -0.80
CA TYR A 140 -9.51 2.69 -1.20
C TYR A 140 -8.85 1.36 -0.84
N GLN A 141 -7.82 0.99 -1.58
CA GLN A 141 -7.00 -0.18 -1.26
C GLN A 141 -5.53 0.11 -1.52
N LEU A 142 -4.67 -0.31 -0.58
CA LEU A 142 -3.23 -0.37 -0.80
C LEU A 142 -2.84 -1.82 -1.03
N VAL A 143 -2.06 -2.06 -2.08
CA VAL A 143 -1.38 -3.34 -2.31
C VAL A 143 0.12 -3.06 -2.34
N TYR A 144 0.82 -3.67 -1.41
CA TYR A 144 2.25 -3.48 -1.21
C TYR A 144 2.95 -4.83 -1.26
N TRP A 145 3.99 -4.93 -2.06
CA TRP A 145 4.83 -6.12 -2.15
C TRP A 145 6.29 -5.73 -2.12
N ASP A 146 7.08 -6.48 -1.36
CA ASP A 146 8.53 -6.37 -1.41
C ASP A 146 9.20 -7.74 -1.31
N THR A 147 10.45 -7.80 -1.73
CA THR A 147 11.28 -8.98 -1.60
C THR A 147 12.69 -8.56 -1.21
N THR A 148 13.31 -9.38 -0.39
CA THR A 148 14.74 -9.29 -0.10
C THR A 148 15.46 -10.37 -0.90
N SER A 149 16.50 -10.00 -1.58
CA SER A 149 17.31 -10.94 -2.34
C SER A 149 18.63 -11.23 -1.63
#